data_7661e42fa7a1c2d60924d711311e6baf
#
_entry.id   7661e42fa7a1c2d60924d711311e6baf
#
_cell.length_a   1.000
_cell.length_b   1.000
_cell.length_c   1.000
_cell.angle_alpha   90.00
_cell.angle_beta   90.00
_cell.angle_gamma   90.00
#
_symmetry.space_group_name_H-M   'P 1'
#
loop_
_entity.id
_entity.type
_entity.pdbx_description
1 polymer ?
#
loop_
_entity_poly.entity_id
_entity_poly.type
_entity_poly.pdbx_seq_one_letter_code
_entity_poly.pdbx_strand_id
1 'polypeptide(L)'
;CVINVDYGIGSSFVINEQIYRGSLYGSGQIGHTIVNPDGVVCDCGRYGCLETVASLSALKKQARVWLKSQPVNTQLDPEKLTTAQLIAAWQSGEPWITSWVDRSANAIGLSLYNFLNILNINQIWLYGRSCAFGEHWLNTIIRQTGFNPFDRDEGPSVKATQIGFGLLSRAQQVLGIGYLYVEAQLRQI
;
A
#
# COMPACT_ATOMS: atom_id res chain seq x y z
N CYS A 1 -9.53 -2.33 -8.05
CA CYS A 1 -8.45 -1.41 -7.67
C CYS A 1 -7.14 -2.16 -7.57
N VAL A 2 -6.08 -1.52 -8.00
CA VAL A 2 -4.69 -1.99 -7.82
C VAL A 2 -3.95 -0.99 -6.95
N ILE A 3 -3.23 -1.48 -5.94
CA ILE A 3 -2.42 -0.64 -5.06
C ILE A 3 -0.99 -1.17 -5.07
N ASN A 4 -0.06 -0.32 -5.41
CA ASN A 4 1.36 -0.63 -5.32
C ASN A 4 1.92 -0.06 -4.03
N VAL A 5 2.37 -0.94 -3.12
CA VAL A 5 3.00 -0.59 -1.85
C VAL A 5 4.48 -0.95 -1.94
N ASP A 6 5.28 0.06 -2.17
CA ASP A 6 6.71 -0.08 -2.39
C ASP A 6 7.48 1.06 -1.71
N TYR A 7 8.48 1.64 -2.35
CA TYR A 7 9.21 2.80 -1.86
C TYR A 7 8.27 3.98 -1.58
N GLY A 8 7.27 4.17 -2.46
CA GLY A 8 6.09 5.02 -2.27
C GLY A 8 4.81 4.18 -2.36
N ILE A 9 3.65 4.83 -2.27
CA ILE A 9 2.34 4.19 -2.36
C ILE A 9 1.48 4.89 -3.40
N GLY A 10 1.02 4.13 -4.39
CA GLY A 10 0.11 4.62 -5.42
C GLY A 10 -0.99 3.62 -5.72
N SER A 11 -2.07 4.08 -6.35
CA SER A 11 -3.15 3.20 -6.77
C SER A 11 -3.69 3.55 -8.15
N SER A 12 -4.42 2.61 -8.72
CA SER A 12 -5.17 2.79 -9.96
C SER A 12 -6.54 2.12 -9.83
N PHE A 13 -7.56 2.77 -10.37
CA PHE A 13 -8.93 2.30 -10.29
C PHE A 13 -9.46 1.93 -11.66
N VAL A 14 -10.18 0.81 -11.72
CA VAL A 14 -10.99 0.42 -12.87
C VAL A 14 -12.45 0.52 -12.44
N ILE A 15 -13.21 1.40 -13.09
CA ILE A 15 -14.62 1.66 -12.83
C ILE A 15 -15.34 1.51 -14.16
N ASN A 16 -16.37 0.67 -14.19
CA ASN A 16 -17.12 0.37 -15.43
C ASN A 16 -16.18 -0.08 -16.57
N GLU A 17 -15.26 -1.01 -16.24
CA GLU A 17 -14.28 -1.58 -17.19
C GLU A 17 -13.28 -0.58 -17.78
N GLN A 18 -13.24 0.64 -17.25
CA GLN A 18 -12.34 1.69 -17.71
C GLN A 18 -11.41 2.14 -16.58
N ILE A 19 -10.15 2.46 -16.91
CA ILE A 19 -9.24 3.08 -15.98
C ILE A 19 -9.75 4.49 -15.66
N TYR A 20 -10.06 4.69 -14.38
CA TYR A 20 -10.45 6.00 -13.89
C TYR A 20 -9.22 6.90 -13.75
N ARG A 21 -9.11 7.90 -14.58
CA ARG A 21 -7.95 8.81 -14.63
C ARG A 21 -8.14 10.07 -13.78
N GLY A 22 -9.39 10.36 -13.42
CA GLY A 22 -9.73 11.60 -12.75
C GLY A 22 -9.55 12.84 -13.66
N SER A 23 -9.72 14.01 -13.07
CA SER A 23 -9.41 15.26 -13.74
C SER A 23 -7.89 15.40 -13.87
N LEU A 24 -7.40 15.80 -15.03
CA LEU A 24 -5.98 16.02 -15.30
C LEU A 24 -5.08 14.80 -14.97
N TYR A 25 -5.63 13.60 -15.09
CA TYR A 25 -4.90 12.34 -14.81
C TYR A 25 -4.38 12.24 -13.38
N GLY A 26 -5.00 12.92 -12.42
CA GLY A 26 -4.53 13.02 -11.03
C GLY A 26 -5.14 12.00 -10.06
N SER A 27 -5.87 10.97 -10.55
CA SER A 27 -6.47 9.94 -9.67
C SER A 27 -5.42 8.99 -9.08
N GLY A 28 -5.79 8.26 -8.02
CA GLY A 28 -4.96 7.19 -7.49
C GLY A 28 -3.92 7.61 -6.45
N GLN A 29 -4.00 8.82 -5.93
CA GLN A 29 -3.07 9.37 -4.93
C GLN A 29 -3.34 8.85 -3.51
N ILE A 30 -3.63 7.54 -3.36
CA ILE A 30 -3.98 6.95 -2.06
C ILE A 30 -2.87 7.12 -1.01
N GLY A 31 -1.60 7.15 -1.43
CA GLY A 31 -0.46 7.38 -0.56
C GLY A 31 -0.48 8.72 0.17
N HIS A 32 -1.24 9.69 -0.36
CA HIS A 32 -1.40 11.02 0.24
C HIS A 32 -2.70 11.21 1.02
N THR A 33 -3.49 10.12 1.23
CA THR A 33 -4.60 10.15 2.18
C THR A 33 -4.05 10.26 3.61
N ILE A 34 -4.68 11.10 4.44
CA ILE A 34 -4.22 11.33 5.81
C ILE A 34 -4.75 10.21 6.70
N VAL A 35 -3.84 9.44 7.30
CA VAL A 35 -4.15 8.34 8.23
C VAL A 35 -3.74 8.67 9.67
N ASN A 36 -2.91 9.70 9.86
CA ASN A 36 -2.50 10.19 11.18
C ASN A 36 -2.29 11.71 11.12
N PRO A 37 -3.30 12.55 11.43
CA PRO A 37 -3.20 14.01 11.32
C PRO A 37 -2.03 14.63 12.10
N ASP A 38 -1.62 13.99 13.20
CA ASP A 38 -0.50 14.42 14.04
C ASP A 38 0.83 13.74 13.63
N GLY A 39 0.86 13.13 12.48
CA GLY A 39 2.03 12.41 11.95
C GLY A 39 3.11 13.31 11.39
N VAL A 40 4.13 12.68 10.81
CA VAL A 40 5.26 13.40 10.19
C VAL A 40 4.86 14.08 8.88
N VAL A 41 5.62 15.12 8.52
CA VAL A 41 5.44 15.82 7.25
C VAL A 41 5.74 14.88 6.07
N CYS A 42 4.87 14.91 5.07
CA CYS A 42 5.01 14.24 3.80
C CYS A 42 5.67 15.17 2.76
N ASP A 43 6.32 14.59 1.76
CA ASP A 43 6.92 15.36 0.66
C ASP A 43 5.87 16.18 -0.14
N CYS A 44 4.58 15.83 -0.03
CA CYS A 44 3.48 16.64 -0.58
C CYS A 44 3.14 17.89 0.24
N GLY A 45 3.82 18.13 1.37
CA GLY A 45 3.62 19.27 2.27
C GLY A 45 2.56 19.07 3.34
N ARG A 46 1.79 17.97 3.34
CA ARG A 46 0.81 17.63 4.38
C ARG A 46 1.41 16.74 5.45
N TYR A 47 0.73 16.62 6.58
CA TYR A 47 1.13 15.76 7.70
C TYR A 47 0.33 14.45 7.69
N GLY A 48 1.01 13.34 8.06
CA GLY A 48 0.39 12.06 8.35
C GLY A 48 -0.22 11.33 7.16
N CYS A 49 0.30 11.55 5.96
CA CYS A 49 -0.05 10.78 4.78
C CYS A 49 0.23 9.29 4.97
N LEU A 50 -0.57 8.43 4.35
CA LEU A 50 -0.39 6.98 4.36
C LEU A 50 1.06 6.58 4.00
N GLU A 51 1.64 7.24 3.00
CA GLU A 51 3.00 6.98 2.53
C GLU A 51 4.05 7.19 3.62
N THR A 52 3.83 8.16 4.53
CA THR A 52 4.76 8.43 5.63
C THR A 52 4.73 7.38 6.74
N VAL A 53 3.75 6.49 6.72
CA VAL A 53 3.57 5.41 7.71
C VAL A 53 3.84 4.05 7.11
N ALA A 54 3.34 3.80 5.90
CA ALA A 54 3.20 2.47 5.34
C ALA A 54 4.15 2.14 4.19
N SER A 55 4.84 3.12 3.61
CA SER A 55 5.79 2.86 2.52
C SER A 55 7.10 2.23 3.02
N LEU A 56 7.81 1.54 2.15
CA LEU A 56 9.15 1.01 2.46
C LEU A 56 10.15 2.13 2.74
N SER A 57 9.98 3.32 2.16
CA SER A 57 10.80 4.49 2.50
C SER A 57 10.57 4.93 3.94
N ALA A 58 9.32 4.95 4.41
CA ALA A 58 8.97 5.29 5.78
C ALA A 58 9.52 4.25 6.77
N LEU A 59 9.32 2.97 6.51
CA LEU A 59 9.87 1.87 7.33
C LEU A 59 11.40 1.95 7.41
N LYS A 60 12.05 2.23 6.28
CA LYS A 60 13.50 2.39 6.23
C LYS A 60 14.00 3.59 7.03
N LYS A 61 13.29 4.74 6.99
CA LYS A 61 13.60 5.90 7.82
C LYS A 61 13.51 5.55 9.33
N GLN A 62 12.44 4.87 9.73
CA GLN A 62 12.25 4.43 11.13
C GLN A 62 13.35 3.47 11.57
N ALA A 63 13.68 2.48 10.74
CA ALA A 63 14.74 1.52 11.01
C ALA A 63 16.10 2.18 11.17
N ARG A 64 16.44 3.16 10.34
CA ARG A 64 17.69 3.93 10.46
C ARG A 64 17.79 4.69 11.78
N VAL A 65 16.72 5.35 12.19
CA VAL A 65 16.67 6.06 13.48
C VAL A 65 16.85 5.09 14.62
N TRP A 66 16.16 3.96 14.59
CA TRP A 66 16.26 2.93 15.62
C TRP A 66 17.67 2.33 15.69
N LEU A 67 18.26 1.94 14.55
CA LEU A 67 19.61 1.38 14.50
C LEU A 67 20.67 2.34 15.05
N LYS A 68 20.54 3.65 14.81
CA LYS A 68 21.44 4.66 15.36
C LYS A 68 21.35 4.79 16.88
N SER A 69 20.22 4.42 17.48
CA SER A 69 20.02 4.43 18.94
C SER A 69 20.50 3.16 19.64
N GLN A 70 20.83 2.10 18.87
CA GLN A 70 21.32 0.84 19.45
C GLN A 70 22.82 0.87 19.72
N PRO A 71 23.30 0.17 20.75
CA PRO A 71 24.75 -0.03 20.94
C PRO A 71 25.34 -0.78 19.73
N VAL A 72 26.61 -0.51 19.42
CA VAL A 72 27.37 -0.85 18.20
C VAL A 72 27.36 -2.32 17.74
N ASN A 73 26.60 -3.20 18.35
CA ASN A 73 26.58 -4.65 18.07
C ASN A 73 25.55 -5.11 17.00
N THR A 74 24.96 -4.20 16.24
CA THR A 74 24.08 -4.60 15.13
C THR A 74 24.89 -4.79 13.85
N GLN A 75 24.71 -5.95 13.19
CA GLN A 75 25.37 -6.25 11.90
C GLN A 75 24.86 -5.35 10.74
N LEU A 76 23.87 -4.50 10.99
CA LEU A 76 23.26 -3.62 10.01
C LEU A 76 23.78 -2.19 10.14
N ASP A 77 24.40 -1.70 9.07
CA ASP A 77 24.82 -0.30 8.97
C ASP A 77 23.58 0.58 8.64
N PRO A 78 23.21 1.53 9.52
CA PRO A 78 22.06 2.40 9.30
C PRO A 78 22.12 3.18 7.97
N GLU A 79 23.33 3.62 7.57
CA GLU A 79 23.50 4.43 6.36
C GLU A 79 23.36 3.60 5.08
N LYS A 80 23.70 2.30 5.14
CA LYS A 80 23.65 1.37 4.02
C LYS A 80 22.42 0.45 4.02
N LEU A 81 21.49 0.67 4.95
CA LEU A 81 20.29 -0.17 5.09
C LEU A 81 19.50 -0.22 3.79
N THR A 82 19.27 -1.41 3.29
CA THR A 82 18.50 -1.69 2.07
C THR A 82 17.09 -2.17 2.38
N THR A 83 16.18 -2.05 1.43
CA THR A 83 14.83 -2.63 1.54
C THR A 83 14.86 -4.15 1.68
N ALA A 84 15.79 -4.82 1.00
CA ALA A 84 15.95 -6.28 1.10
C ALA A 84 16.32 -6.71 2.54
N GLN A 85 17.17 -5.95 3.22
CA GLN A 85 17.52 -6.21 4.62
C GLN A 85 16.34 -5.98 5.57
N LEU A 86 15.48 -4.99 5.32
CA LEU A 86 14.24 -4.82 6.10
C LEU A 86 13.30 -6.02 5.94
N ILE A 87 13.09 -6.46 4.71
CA ILE A 87 12.24 -7.62 4.41
C ILE A 87 12.83 -8.88 5.04
N ALA A 88 14.15 -9.08 4.92
CA ALA A 88 14.85 -10.21 5.55
C ALA A 88 14.73 -10.20 7.07
N ALA A 89 14.86 -9.03 7.71
CA ALA A 89 14.68 -8.89 9.16
C ALA A 89 13.25 -9.28 9.59
N TRP A 90 12.24 -8.88 8.85
CA TRP A 90 10.87 -9.33 9.10
C TRP A 90 10.72 -10.83 8.93
N GLN A 91 11.23 -11.40 7.84
CA GLN A 91 11.13 -12.83 7.55
C GLN A 91 11.88 -13.70 8.55
N SER A 92 12.95 -13.19 9.16
CA SER A 92 13.67 -13.85 10.24
C SER A 92 13.04 -13.67 11.62
N GLY A 93 11.94 -12.91 11.73
CA GLY A 93 11.22 -12.69 12.98
C GLY A 93 11.88 -11.70 13.94
N GLU A 94 12.66 -10.76 13.43
CA GLU A 94 13.29 -9.73 14.25
C GLU A 94 12.24 -8.85 14.97
N PRO A 95 12.24 -8.79 16.31
CA PRO A 95 11.16 -8.11 17.05
C PRO A 95 11.07 -6.61 16.77
N TRP A 96 12.19 -5.97 16.46
CA TRP A 96 12.24 -4.51 16.29
C TRP A 96 11.47 -4.00 15.09
N ILE A 97 11.26 -4.81 14.03
CA ILE A 97 10.52 -4.40 12.84
C ILE A 97 9.02 -4.70 12.94
N THR A 98 8.62 -5.61 13.82
CA THR A 98 7.23 -6.14 13.89
C THR A 98 6.20 -5.01 14.05
N SER A 99 6.41 -4.12 15.01
CA SER A 99 5.47 -3.01 15.28
C SER A 99 5.31 -2.04 14.10
N TRP A 100 6.34 -1.90 13.27
CA TRP A 100 6.27 -1.00 12.10
C TRP A 100 5.55 -1.63 10.94
N VAL A 101 5.78 -2.93 10.70
CA VAL A 101 5.06 -3.71 9.69
C VAL A 101 3.58 -3.78 10.04
N ASP A 102 3.22 -4.04 11.30
CA ASP A 102 1.84 -4.04 11.77
C ASP A 102 1.18 -2.67 11.64
N ARG A 103 1.90 -1.61 11.98
CA ARG A 103 1.41 -0.23 11.82
C ARG A 103 1.20 0.13 10.35
N SER A 104 2.10 -0.31 9.47
CA SER A 104 1.97 -0.15 8.02
C SER A 104 0.69 -0.83 7.52
N ALA A 105 0.46 -2.08 7.90
CA ALA A 105 -0.74 -2.84 7.53
C ALA A 105 -2.03 -2.19 8.04
N ASN A 106 -2.06 -1.77 9.31
CA ASN A 106 -3.20 -1.08 9.90
C ASN A 106 -3.49 0.25 9.20
N ALA A 107 -2.47 1.04 8.86
CA ALA A 107 -2.63 2.31 8.14
C ALA A 107 -3.19 2.10 6.73
N ILE A 108 -2.74 1.07 6.02
CA ILE A 108 -3.28 0.71 4.71
C ILE A 108 -4.75 0.30 4.87
N GLY A 109 -5.07 -0.58 5.81
CA GLY A 109 -6.44 -1.02 6.06
C GLY A 109 -7.38 0.14 6.42
N LEU A 110 -6.92 1.10 7.23
CA LEU A 110 -7.68 2.32 7.55
C LEU A 110 -7.93 3.18 6.30
N SER A 111 -6.91 3.37 5.46
CA SER A 111 -7.06 4.11 4.21
C SER A 111 -8.04 3.40 3.26
N LEU A 112 -7.98 2.07 3.17
CA LEU A 112 -8.90 1.27 2.38
C LEU A 112 -10.34 1.34 2.90
N TYR A 113 -10.52 1.28 4.24
CA TYR A 113 -11.84 1.47 4.85
C TYR A 113 -12.47 2.80 4.42
N ASN A 114 -11.73 3.91 4.55
CA ASN A 114 -12.21 5.23 4.14
C ASN A 114 -12.55 5.27 2.64
N PHE A 115 -11.69 4.70 1.81
CA PHE A 115 -11.86 4.64 0.37
C PHE A 115 -13.08 3.80 -0.04
N LEU A 116 -13.30 2.63 0.58
CA LEU A 116 -14.41 1.73 0.28
C LEU A 116 -15.76 2.34 0.65
N ASN A 117 -15.82 3.15 1.71
CA ASN A 117 -17.03 3.90 2.06
C ASN A 117 -17.41 4.97 1.00
N ILE A 118 -16.47 5.38 0.16
CA ILE A 118 -16.71 6.37 -0.90
C ILE A 118 -17.03 5.68 -2.23
N LEU A 119 -16.25 4.66 -2.62
CA LEU A 119 -16.29 4.09 -3.97
C LEU A 119 -16.81 2.64 -4.03
N ASN A 120 -16.95 1.96 -2.91
CA ASN A 120 -17.46 0.58 -2.82
C ASN A 120 -16.87 -0.37 -3.90
N ILE A 121 -15.56 -0.43 -3.99
CA ILE A 121 -14.82 -1.29 -4.92
C ILE A 121 -14.85 -2.74 -4.41
N ASN A 122 -15.17 -3.70 -5.28
CA ASN A 122 -15.32 -5.10 -4.91
C ASN A 122 -14.02 -5.93 -4.97
N GLN A 123 -12.97 -5.43 -5.61
CA GLN A 123 -11.69 -6.13 -5.74
C GLN A 123 -10.52 -5.18 -5.56
N ILE A 124 -9.58 -5.55 -4.69
CA ILE A 124 -8.35 -4.80 -4.43
C ILE A 124 -7.15 -5.75 -4.52
N TRP A 125 -6.22 -5.46 -5.41
CA TRP A 125 -5.00 -6.23 -5.61
C TRP A 125 -3.78 -5.43 -5.17
N LEU A 126 -3.01 -6.01 -4.23
CA LEU A 126 -1.79 -5.43 -3.70
C LEU A 126 -0.58 -5.90 -4.51
N TYR A 127 0.26 -4.97 -4.87
CA TYR A 127 1.54 -5.16 -5.55
C TYR A 127 2.66 -4.41 -4.81
N GLY A 128 3.87 -4.59 -5.27
CA GLY A 128 5.06 -3.95 -4.71
C GLY A 128 5.84 -4.87 -3.78
N ARG A 129 7.04 -4.43 -3.42
CA ARG A 129 7.94 -5.24 -2.58
C ARG A 129 7.43 -5.47 -1.16
N SER A 130 6.53 -4.62 -0.66
CA SER A 130 5.89 -4.80 0.66
C SER A 130 5.05 -6.08 0.72
N CYS A 131 4.62 -6.64 -0.41
CA CYS A 131 3.95 -7.95 -0.44
C CYS A 131 4.83 -9.08 0.13
N ALA A 132 6.14 -8.92 0.17
CA ALA A 132 7.07 -9.85 0.80
C ALA A 132 6.93 -9.93 2.34
N PHE A 133 6.16 -9.03 2.98
CA PHE A 133 5.75 -9.18 4.38
C PHE A 133 4.74 -10.31 4.57
N GLY A 134 4.12 -10.82 3.51
CA GLY A 134 3.35 -12.06 3.47
C GLY A 134 1.97 -11.97 4.10
N GLU A 135 1.42 -13.16 4.41
CA GLU A 135 0.02 -13.34 4.83
C GLU A 135 -0.34 -12.60 6.13
N HIS A 136 0.57 -12.50 7.09
CA HIS A 136 0.29 -11.76 8.33
C HIS A 136 -0.03 -10.29 8.04
N TRP A 137 0.76 -9.65 7.18
CA TRP A 137 0.56 -8.28 6.74
C TRP A 137 -0.74 -8.11 5.96
N LEU A 138 -1.03 -9.01 5.00
CA LEU A 138 -2.26 -9.01 4.23
C LEU A 138 -3.50 -9.19 5.14
N ASN A 139 -3.48 -10.17 6.04
CA ASN A 139 -4.57 -10.45 6.95
C ASN A 139 -4.83 -9.29 7.94
N THR A 140 -3.79 -8.57 8.33
CA THR A 140 -3.92 -7.36 9.15
C THR A 140 -4.60 -6.23 8.36
N ILE A 141 -4.26 -6.05 7.08
CA ILE A 141 -4.95 -5.10 6.18
C ILE A 141 -6.43 -5.48 6.05
N ILE A 142 -6.73 -6.74 5.74
CA ILE A 142 -8.10 -7.24 5.56
C ILE A 142 -8.92 -7.02 6.83
N ARG A 143 -8.39 -7.40 7.98
CA ARG A 143 -9.07 -7.24 9.28
C ARG A 143 -9.39 -5.78 9.57
N GLN A 144 -8.47 -4.87 9.31
CA GLN A 144 -8.67 -3.43 9.54
C GLN A 144 -9.67 -2.83 8.55
N THR A 145 -9.76 -3.38 7.33
CA THR A 145 -10.70 -2.95 6.28
C THR A 145 -12.09 -3.56 6.50
N GLY A 146 -12.17 -4.71 7.14
CA GLY A 146 -13.33 -5.62 7.15
C GLY A 146 -14.52 -5.18 7.99
N PHE A 147 -14.48 -4.01 8.61
CA PHE A 147 -15.65 -3.45 9.28
C PHE A 147 -16.42 -2.54 8.31
N ASN A 148 -17.33 -3.14 7.53
CA ASN A 148 -18.30 -2.38 6.75
C ASN A 148 -19.62 -2.29 7.54
N PRO A 149 -20.01 -1.12 8.07
CA PRO A 149 -21.26 -0.97 8.80
C PRO A 149 -22.50 -1.19 7.95
N PHE A 150 -22.37 -1.22 6.62
CA PHE A 150 -23.42 -1.50 5.65
C PHE A 150 -23.53 -2.98 5.29
N ASP A 151 -22.63 -3.84 5.75
CA ASP A 151 -22.62 -5.29 5.57
C ASP A 151 -23.51 -6.00 6.63
N ARG A 152 -24.55 -5.33 7.09
CA ARG A 152 -25.52 -5.95 7.98
C ARG A 152 -26.43 -6.84 7.16
N ASP A 153 -26.35 -8.11 7.43
CA ASP A 153 -27.18 -9.32 7.22
C ASP A 153 -28.51 -9.27 6.44
N GLU A 154 -28.78 -8.28 5.61
CA GLU A 154 -30.02 -8.20 4.88
C GLU A 154 -29.80 -8.06 3.36
N GLY A 155 -29.44 -9.19 2.74
CA GLY A 155 -29.54 -9.31 1.29
C GLY A 155 -28.35 -9.97 0.60
N PRO A 156 -28.61 -10.78 -0.45
CA PRO A 156 -27.60 -11.62 -1.11
C PRO A 156 -26.66 -10.86 -2.05
N SER A 157 -26.53 -9.54 -1.98
CA SER A 157 -25.91 -8.75 -3.06
C SER A 157 -24.69 -7.92 -2.70
N VAL A 158 -24.32 -7.74 -1.45
CA VAL A 158 -23.07 -7.07 -1.12
C VAL A 158 -21.98 -8.12 -0.95
N LYS A 159 -21.33 -8.48 -2.04
CA LYS A 159 -20.12 -9.30 -1.99
C LYS A 159 -19.08 -8.52 -1.21
N ALA A 160 -18.57 -9.11 -0.12
CA ALA A 160 -17.45 -8.58 0.62
C ALA A 160 -16.30 -8.21 -0.35
N THR A 161 -15.64 -7.07 -0.13
CA THR A 161 -14.51 -6.67 -0.93
C THR A 161 -13.41 -7.73 -0.84
N GLN A 162 -13.03 -8.28 -1.99
CA GLN A 162 -11.91 -9.20 -2.08
C GLN A 162 -10.59 -8.40 -2.07
N ILE A 163 -9.74 -8.67 -1.10
CA ILE A 163 -8.40 -8.08 -1.00
C ILE A 163 -7.37 -9.20 -1.08
N GLY A 164 -6.38 -9.07 -1.94
CA GLY A 164 -5.35 -10.10 -2.11
C GLY A 164 -4.07 -9.57 -2.76
N PHE A 165 -3.07 -10.44 -2.82
CA PHE A 165 -1.87 -10.15 -3.59
C PHE A 165 -2.15 -10.27 -5.09
N GLY A 166 -1.61 -9.34 -5.86
CA GLY A 166 -1.71 -9.40 -7.32
C GLY A 166 -0.87 -10.54 -7.90
N LEU A 167 -1.41 -11.18 -8.92
CA LEU A 167 -0.82 -12.38 -9.53
C LEU A 167 0.06 -12.08 -10.76
N LEU A 168 0.04 -10.84 -11.27
CA LEU A 168 0.82 -10.47 -12.44
C LEU A 168 2.31 -10.40 -12.11
N SER A 169 3.13 -11.10 -12.88
CA SER A 169 4.57 -10.96 -12.83
C SER A 169 5.02 -9.55 -13.23
N ARG A 170 6.24 -9.16 -12.86
CA ARG A 170 6.79 -7.86 -13.25
C ARG A 170 6.79 -7.65 -14.77
N ALA A 171 7.08 -8.68 -15.53
CA ALA A 171 7.05 -8.63 -17.01
C ALA A 171 5.63 -8.33 -17.52
N GLN A 172 4.60 -8.97 -16.95
CA GLN A 172 3.20 -8.70 -17.29
C GLN A 172 2.75 -7.29 -16.89
N GLN A 173 3.21 -6.77 -15.75
CA GLN A 173 2.95 -5.39 -15.33
C GLN A 173 3.55 -4.38 -16.33
N VAL A 174 4.79 -4.60 -16.77
CA VAL A 174 5.44 -3.76 -17.78
C VAL A 174 4.72 -3.84 -19.13
N LEU A 175 4.31 -5.05 -19.55
CA LEU A 175 3.52 -5.24 -20.76
C LEU A 175 2.18 -4.46 -20.71
N GLY A 176 1.54 -4.40 -19.53
CA GLY A 176 0.34 -3.60 -19.32
C GLY A 176 0.53 -2.11 -19.62
N ILE A 177 1.70 -1.54 -19.32
CA ILE A 177 2.03 -0.16 -19.70
C ILE A 177 2.07 -0.02 -21.23
N GLY A 178 2.63 -0.99 -21.94
CA GLY A 178 2.62 -1.02 -23.41
C GLY A 178 1.21 -1.03 -24.00
N TYR A 179 0.31 -1.82 -23.43
CA TYR A 179 -1.10 -1.84 -23.85
C TYR A 179 -1.79 -0.49 -23.66
N LEU A 180 -1.54 0.20 -22.55
CA LEU A 180 -2.09 1.54 -22.31
C LEU A 180 -1.61 2.56 -23.34
N TYR A 181 -0.35 2.46 -23.76
CA TYR A 181 0.19 3.31 -24.82
C TYR A 181 -0.53 3.07 -26.15
N VAL A 182 -0.67 1.80 -26.56
CA VAL A 182 -1.39 1.43 -27.78
C VAL A 182 -2.85 1.90 -27.76
N GLU A 183 -3.55 1.68 -26.63
CA GLU A 183 -4.92 2.17 -26.45
C GLU A 183 -5.04 3.68 -26.61
N ALA A 184 -4.10 4.43 -26.03
CA ALA A 184 -4.08 5.88 -26.15
C ALA A 184 -3.87 6.35 -27.60
N GLN A 185 -3.05 5.66 -28.38
CA GLN A 185 -2.86 5.96 -29.81
C GLN A 185 -4.11 5.66 -30.65
N LEU A 186 -4.76 4.52 -30.39
CA LEU A 186 -5.98 4.13 -31.12
C LEU A 186 -7.17 5.07 -30.87
N ARG A 187 -7.23 5.73 -29.70
CA ARG A 187 -8.29 6.73 -29.40
C ARG A 187 -8.07 8.08 -30.09
N GLN A 188 -6.94 8.30 -30.72
CA GLN A 188 -6.62 9.53 -31.46
C GLN A 188 -6.93 9.42 -32.95
N ILE A 189 -7.32 8.24 -33.43
CA ILE A 189 -7.79 7.95 -34.79
C ILE A 189 -9.31 8.00 -34.83
#